data_3ac4525ebce3bf144b0b30948f257ecd
#
_entry.id   3ac4525ebce3bf144b0b30948f257ecd
#
_cell.length_a   1.000
_cell.length_b   1.000
_cell.length_c   1.000
_cell.angle_alpha   90.00
_cell.angle_beta   90.00
_cell.angle_gamma   90.00
#
_symmetry.space_group_name_H-M   'P 1'
#
loop_
_entity.id
_entity.type
_entity.pdbx_description
1 polymer ?
#
loop_
_entity_poly.entity_id
_entity_poly.type
_entity_poly.pdbx_seq_one_letter_code
_entity_poly.pdbx_strand_id
1 'polypeptide(L)'
;MKRGLLIVAALASTLSLGVRAEEGEDYAGEWYAGGAAQLVFPQGGSRMRRLGGGAARVGRYFNESLALECEAAWMENSASLAARAVWHLHGWDEFNMLFGYERFDPFLSAGAKGWFHDGQVGPSAGVGAFYYLTDEWALRFDAEATLGLDTHVETVYSLSAGLQYFF
;
A
#
# COMPACT_ATOMS: atom_id res chain seq x y z
N MET A 1 16.18 -13.56 15.36
CA MET A 1 15.43 -12.47 14.72
C MET A 1 16.24 -11.49 13.84
N LYS A 2 17.55 -11.71 13.56
CA LYS A 2 18.39 -10.76 12.75
C LYS A 2 18.49 -11.11 11.26
N ARG A 3 17.92 -12.22 10.78
CA ARG A 3 18.06 -12.66 9.38
C ARG A 3 16.96 -12.16 8.43
N GLY A 4 15.81 -11.73 8.93
CA GLY A 4 14.69 -11.23 8.10
C GLY A 4 14.92 -9.83 7.55
N LEU A 5 15.66 -8.97 8.26
CA LEU A 5 15.90 -7.59 7.85
C LEU A 5 16.84 -7.48 6.62
N LEU A 6 17.71 -8.46 6.44
CA LEU A 6 18.66 -8.50 5.32
C LEU A 6 18.01 -8.84 3.97
N ILE A 7 16.90 -9.58 3.98
CA ILE A 7 16.20 -10.00 2.74
C ILE A 7 15.42 -8.84 2.14
N VAL A 8 14.80 -8.01 2.97
CA VAL A 8 14.05 -6.82 2.50
C VAL A 8 14.99 -5.76 1.94
N ALA A 9 16.15 -5.55 2.57
CA ALA A 9 17.17 -4.62 2.07
C ALA A 9 17.83 -5.12 0.75
N ALA A 10 17.99 -6.43 0.58
CA ALA A 10 18.56 -7.01 -0.64
C ALA A 10 17.57 -6.93 -1.83
N LEU A 11 16.27 -7.06 -1.59
CA LEU A 11 15.24 -6.87 -2.63
C LEU A 11 15.14 -5.41 -3.09
N ALA A 12 15.30 -4.44 -2.18
CA ALA A 12 15.29 -3.03 -2.52
C ALA A 12 16.53 -2.62 -3.35
N SER A 13 17.68 -3.24 -3.11
CA SER A 13 18.94 -2.89 -3.81
C SER A 13 19.07 -3.50 -5.21
N THR A 14 18.32 -4.54 -5.56
CA THR A 14 18.31 -5.14 -6.90
C THR A 14 17.32 -4.48 -7.86
N LEU A 15 16.44 -3.60 -7.37
CA LEU A 15 15.41 -2.93 -8.15
C LEU A 15 15.81 -1.55 -8.70
N SER A 16 17.05 -1.08 -8.42
CA SER A 16 17.52 0.25 -8.80
C SER A 16 18.05 0.38 -10.25
N LEU A 17 17.68 -0.50 -11.14
CA LEU A 17 18.00 -0.42 -12.58
C LEU A 17 16.72 -0.16 -13.38
N GLY A 18 16.11 1.00 -13.17
CA GLY A 18 14.99 1.50 -13.95
C GLY A 18 15.39 2.65 -14.85
N VAL A 19 15.22 2.50 -16.12
CA VAL A 19 15.35 3.53 -17.13
C VAL A 19 14.28 4.59 -16.87
N ARG A 20 14.71 5.84 -16.80
CA ARG A 20 13.85 7.03 -16.69
C ARG A 20 13.06 7.18 -18.00
N ALA A 21 11.75 7.17 -17.94
CA ALA A 21 10.90 7.53 -19.08
C ALA A 21 10.99 9.04 -19.36
N GLU A 22 11.05 9.40 -20.63
CA GLU A 22 11.03 10.80 -21.09
C GLU A 22 9.64 11.41 -20.93
N GLU A 23 9.58 12.74 -20.75
CA GLU A 23 8.36 13.52 -20.55
C GLU A 23 7.27 13.19 -21.58
N GLY A 24 6.12 12.73 -21.12
CA GLY A 24 4.91 12.52 -21.92
C GLY A 24 4.57 11.06 -22.19
N GLU A 25 5.29 10.10 -21.62
CA GLU A 25 5.01 8.68 -21.80
C GLU A 25 4.33 8.06 -20.56
N ASP A 26 3.38 7.17 -20.85
CA ASP A 26 2.64 6.30 -19.97
C ASP A 26 3.43 5.86 -18.71
N TYR A 27 2.87 6.01 -17.53
CA TYR A 27 3.37 5.43 -16.27
C TYR A 27 3.53 3.89 -16.34
N ALA A 28 3.20 3.29 -17.48
CA ALA A 28 3.32 1.86 -17.72
C ALA A 28 4.77 1.37 -17.56
N GLY A 29 4.97 0.55 -16.55
CA GLY A 29 6.28 -0.03 -16.23
C GLY A 29 7.04 0.65 -15.10
N GLU A 30 6.63 1.82 -14.65
CA GLU A 30 7.25 2.50 -13.52
C GLU A 30 7.06 1.71 -12.22
N TRP A 31 8.07 1.78 -11.38
CA TRP A 31 8.06 1.18 -10.07
C TRP A 31 7.95 2.24 -8.99
N TYR A 32 7.38 1.87 -7.88
CA TYR A 32 7.44 2.67 -6.68
C TYR A 32 7.73 1.82 -5.45
N ALA A 33 8.37 2.42 -4.46
CA ALA A 33 8.60 1.80 -3.16
C ALA A 33 8.41 2.82 -2.05
N GLY A 34 7.99 2.35 -0.87
CA GLY A 34 7.78 3.27 0.24
C GLY A 34 7.65 2.61 1.59
N GLY A 35 7.61 3.45 2.60
CA GLY A 35 7.38 3.07 3.99
C GLY A 35 6.26 3.87 4.61
N ALA A 36 5.54 3.26 5.54
CA ALA A 36 4.43 3.88 6.23
C ALA A 36 4.39 3.50 7.71
N ALA A 37 3.87 4.41 8.54
CA ALA A 37 3.32 4.06 9.84
C ALA A 37 1.91 3.50 9.64
N GLN A 38 1.56 2.46 10.39
CA GLN A 38 0.28 1.79 10.28
C GLN A 38 -0.39 1.63 11.65
N LEU A 39 -1.70 1.87 11.70
CA LEU A 39 -2.56 1.59 12.84
C LEU A 39 -3.60 0.54 12.42
N VAL A 40 -3.80 -0.46 13.26
CA VAL A 40 -4.73 -1.56 13.01
C VAL A 40 -5.80 -1.62 14.09
N PHE A 41 -7.05 -1.76 13.65
CA PHE A 41 -8.24 -1.77 14.49
C PHE A 41 -9.05 -3.03 14.19
N PRO A 42 -8.89 -4.10 14.95
CA PRO A 42 -9.74 -5.28 14.79
C PRO A 42 -11.16 -4.98 15.27
N GLN A 43 -12.15 -5.45 14.51
CA GLN A 43 -13.56 -5.37 14.88
C GLN A 43 -14.07 -6.76 15.27
N GLY A 44 -14.78 -6.85 16.38
CA GLY A 44 -15.29 -8.12 16.91
C GLY A 44 -14.63 -8.49 18.23
N GLY A 45 -14.91 -9.69 18.72
CA GLY A 45 -14.37 -10.21 19.97
C GLY A 45 -12.91 -10.68 19.89
N SER A 46 -12.17 -10.21 18.90
CA SER A 46 -10.80 -10.61 18.64
C SER A 46 -9.90 -10.28 19.83
N ARG A 47 -8.98 -11.17 20.12
CA ARG A 47 -7.92 -10.96 21.11
C ARG A 47 -6.90 -9.91 20.65
N MET A 48 -6.99 -9.47 19.39
CA MET A 48 -6.15 -8.40 18.87
C MET A 48 -6.52 -7.08 19.57
N ARG A 49 -5.53 -6.43 20.12
CA ARG A 49 -5.61 -5.04 20.60
C ARG A 49 -5.33 -4.11 19.42
N ARG A 50 -5.66 -2.83 19.58
CA ARG A 50 -5.17 -1.80 18.66
C ARG A 50 -3.66 -1.88 18.58
N LEU A 51 -3.11 -2.06 17.38
CA LEU A 51 -1.69 -2.23 17.16
C LEU A 51 -1.17 -1.12 16.28
N GLY A 52 -0.05 -0.53 16.70
CA GLY A 52 0.74 0.36 15.86
C GLY A 52 1.93 -0.41 15.28
N GLY A 53 2.35 -0.02 14.09
CA GLY A 53 3.49 -0.65 13.43
C GLY A 53 3.98 0.12 12.22
N GLY A 54 4.76 -0.56 11.40
CA GLY A 54 5.26 -0.05 10.13
C GLY A 54 4.90 -0.96 8.98
N ALA A 55 4.93 -0.41 7.77
CA ALA A 55 4.76 -1.16 6.54
C ALA A 55 5.82 -0.72 5.52
N ALA A 56 6.25 -1.67 4.69
CA ALA A 56 7.02 -1.42 3.49
C ALA A 56 6.21 -1.90 2.29
N ARG A 57 6.27 -1.14 1.21
CA ARG A 57 5.51 -1.40 -0.02
C ARG A 57 6.40 -1.32 -1.22
N VAL A 58 6.07 -2.11 -2.23
CA VAL A 58 6.62 -2.02 -3.56
C VAL A 58 5.51 -2.28 -4.56
N GLY A 59 5.44 -1.47 -5.60
CA GLY A 59 4.43 -1.61 -6.64
C GLY A 59 4.98 -1.28 -8.01
N ARG A 60 4.23 -1.69 -9.03
CA ARG A 60 4.52 -1.42 -10.42
C ARG A 60 3.26 -1.04 -11.17
N TYR A 61 3.33 0.03 -11.94
CA TYR A 61 2.28 0.43 -12.85
C TYR A 61 2.22 -0.47 -14.07
N PHE A 62 1.01 -0.90 -14.43
CA PHE A 62 0.72 -1.60 -15.68
C PHE A 62 0.26 -0.65 -16.78
N ASN A 63 -0.43 0.40 -16.37
CA ASN A 63 -0.86 1.52 -17.19
C ASN A 63 -1.05 2.74 -16.28
N GLU A 64 -1.47 3.85 -16.83
CA GLU A 64 -1.68 5.12 -16.11
C GLU A 64 -2.57 5.00 -14.86
N SER A 65 -3.53 4.08 -14.87
CA SER A 65 -4.54 3.99 -13.82
C SER A 65 -4.41 2.75 -12.94
N LEU A 66 -3.61 1.76 -13.29
CA LEU A 66 -3.55 0.48 -12.59
C LEU A 66 -2.13 0.11 -12.21
N ALA A 67 -1.91 -0.11 -10.91
CA ALA A 67 -0.69 -0.71 -10.39
C ALA A 67 -0.97 -2.01 -9.64
N LEU A 68 0.01 -2.91 -9.59
CA LEU A 68 0.05 -4.01 -8.63
C LEU A 68 1.04 -3.70 -7.54
N GLU A 69 0.65 -3.99 -6.30
CA GLU A 69 1.44 -3.68 -5.11
C GLU A 69 1.53 -4.87 -4.17
N CYS A 70 2.72 -5.04 -3.59
CA CYS A 70 2.96 -5.91 -2.45
C CYS A 70 3.28 -5.07 -1.22
N GLU A 71 2.71 -5.44 -0.08
CA GLU A 71 2.98 -4.81 1.22
C GLU A 71 3.46 -5.85 2.22
N ALA A 72 4.50 -5.54 2.97
CA ALA A 72 4.88 -6.24 4.19
C ALA A 72 4.72 -5.29 5.37
N ALA A 73 3.88 -5.65 6.33
CA ALA A 73 3.69 -4.85 7.53
C ALA A 73 4.09 -5.65 8.78
N TRP A 74 4.60 -4.93 9.77
CA TRP A 74 5.02 -5.49 11.07
C TRP A 74 4.47 -4.62 12.19
N MET A 75 3.98 -5.29 13.20
CA MET A 75 3.45 -4.72 14.43
C MET A 75 4.08 -5.44 15.61
N GLU A 76 3.86 -4.94 16.82
CA GLU A 76 4.52 -5.41 18.02
C GLU A 76 4.58 -6.95 18.15
N ASN A 77 3.49 -7.64 17.83
CA ASN A 77 3.39 -9.11 17.96
C ASN A 77 2.87 -9.81 16.70
N SER A 78 2.80 -9.14 15.57
CA SER A 78 2.25 -9.69 14.34
C SER A 78 2.94 -9.12 13.11
N ALA A 79 2.87 -9.87 12.03
CA ALA A 79 3.27 -9.42 10.71
C ALA A 79 2.21 -9.80 9.70
N SER A 80 2.11 -9.03 8.62
CA SER A 80 1.20 -9.33 7.51
C SER A 80 1.88 -9.15 6.17
N LEU A 81 1.39 -9.88 5.18
CA LEU A 81 1.70 -9.67 3.76
C LEU A 81 0.40 -9.40 3.02
N ALA A 82 0.43 -8.45 2.09
CA ALA A 82 -0.68 -8.19 1.19
C ALA A 82 -0.18 -8.12 -0.26
N ALA A 83 -1.06 -8.52 -1.17
CA ALA A 83 -0.93 -8.27 -2.61
C ALA A 83 -2.24 -7.66 -3.08
N ARG A 84 -2.17 -6.54 -3.79
CA ARG A 84 -3.35 -5.78 -4.20
C ARG A 84 -3.17 -5.08 -5.54
N ALA A 85 -4.28 -4.92 -6.25
CA ALA A 85 -4.39 -3.96 -7.34
C ALA A 85 -4.71 -2.59 -6.75
N VAL A 86 -4.07 -1.56 -7.26
CA VAL A 86 -4.29 -0.16 -6.89
C VAL A 86 -4.78 0.56 -8.12
N TRP A 87 -5.98 1.12 -8.05
CA TRP A 87 -6.62 1.81 -9.15
C TRP A 87 -6.62 3.30 -8.89
N HIS A 88 -5.81 4.03 -9.64
CA HIS A 88 -5.70 5.47 -9.58
C HIS A 88 -6.88 6.13 -10.29
N LEU A 89 -7.45 7.14 -9.66
CA LEU A 89 -8.62 7.88 -10.16
C LEU A 89 -8.22 9.21 -10.83
N HIS A 90 -6.92 9.40 -11.12
CA HIS A 90 -6.47 10.54 -11.89
C HIS A 90 -7.06 10.47 -13.31
N GLY A 91 -7.40 11.61 -13.89
CA GLY A 91 -8.10 11.68 -15.17
C GLY A 91 -9.62 11.77 -15.08
N TRP A 92 -10.18 11.75 -13.90
CA TRP A 92 -11.53 12.22 -13.66
C TRP A 92 -11.49 13.75 -13.54
N ASP A 93 -11.70 14.45 -14.67
CA ASP A 93 -11.68 15.92 -14.71
C ASP A 93 -12.61 16.56 -13.68
N GLU A 94 -13.70 15.88 -13.37
CA GLU A 94 -14.65 16.30 -12.34
C GLU A 94 -14.06 16.27 -10.93
N PHE A 95 -13.15 15.32 -10.63
CA PHE A 95 -12.49 15.20 -9.34
C PHE A 95 -11.38 16.25 -9.18
N ASN A 96 -10.64 16.50 -10.26
CA ASN A 96 -9.63 17.56 -10.29
C ASN A 96 -10.25 18.94 -10.13
N MET A 97 -11.46 19.16 -10.70
CA MET A 97 -12.22 20.41 -10.52
C MET A 97 -12.68 20.62 -9.07
N LEU A 98 -13.04 19.55 -8.35
CA LEU A 98 -13.53 19.64 -6.94
C LEU A 98 -12.39 19.95 -5.95
N PHE A 99 -11.19 19.43 -6.18
CA PHE A 99 -10.08 19.57 -5.24
C PHE A 99 -8.98 20.53 -5.72
N GLY A 100 -8.99 20.95 -6.98
CA GLY A 100 -8.14 22.00 -7.53
C GLY A 100 -6.64 21.73 -7.50
N TYR A 101 -6.22 20.46 -7.36
CA TYR A 101 -4.84 20.10 -7.11
C TYR A 101 -4.33 19.07 -8.12
N GLU A 102 -3.47 19.48 -9.02
CA GLU A 102 -2.67 18.61 -9.90
C GLU A 102 -1.78 17.60 -9.14
N ARG A 103 -1.63 17.79 -7.82
CA ARG A 103 -0.78 16.99 -6.94
C ARG A 103 -1.52 15.94 -6.12
N PHE A 104 -2.83 15.86 -6.24
CA PHE A 104 -3.65 14.94 -5.45
C PHE A 104 -4.19 13.83 -6.34
N ASP A 105 -3.83 12.58 -6.02
CA ASP A 105 -4.21 11.40 -6.78
C ASP A 105 -4.92 10.39 -5.86
N PRO A 106 -6.24 10.38 -5.83
CA PRO A 106 -7.01 9.40 -5.08
C PRO A 106 -6.97 8.04 -5.77
N PHE A 107 -7.05 6.96 -4.98
CA PHE A 107 -7.07 5.60 -5.50
C PHE A 107 -8.01 4.68 -4.72
N LEU A 108 -8.42 3.61 -5.38
CA LEU A 108 -9.05 2.45 -4.79
C LEU A 108 -8.05 1.29 -4.79
N SER A 109 -8.16 0.40 -3.81
CA SER A 109 -7.36 -0.83 -3.79
C SER A 109 -8.20 -2.04 -3.46
N ALA A 110 -7.85 -3.17 -4.05
CA ALA A 110 -8.47 -4.45 -3.74
C ALA A 110 -7.44 -5.58 -3.89
N GLY A 111 -7.51 -6.58 -3.00
CA GLY A 111 -6.55 -7.65 -3.00
C GLY A 111 -6.78 -8.69 -1.91
N ALA A 112 -5.69 -9.29 -1.44
CA ALA A 112 -5.70 -10.22 -0.33
C ALA A 112 -4.60 -9.86 0.66
N LYS A 113 -4.90 -10.08 1.95
CA LYS A 113 -3.95 -9.86 3.06
C LYS A 113 -3.94 -11.06 3.98
N GLY A 114 -2.75 -11.49 4.35
CA GLY A 114 -2.52 -12.59 5.28
C GLY A 114 -1.79 -12.10 6.54
N TRP A 115 -2.23 -12.61 7.70
CA TRP A 115 -1.67 -12.31 9.01
C TRP A 115 -0.95 -13.55 9.55
N PHE A 116 0.35 -13.43 9.85
CA PHE A 116 1.17 -14.59 10.25
C PHE A 116 0.92 -15.07 11.68
N HIS A 117 0.45 -14.20 12.55
CA HIS A 117 0.21 -14.59 13.95
C HIS A 117 -0.97 -15.56 14.09
N ASP A 118 -2.04 -15.30 13.35
CA ASP A 118 -3.30 -16.06 13.46
C ASP A 118 -3.52 -17.00 12.27
N GLY A 119 -2.61 -16.98 11.27
CA GLY A 119 -2.76 -17.77 10.05
C GLY A 119 -3.94 -17.33 9.16
N GLN A 120 -4.53 -16.19 9.44
CA GLN A 120 -5.70 -15.68 8.73
C GLN A 120 -5.29 -15.08 7.38
N VAL A 121 -6.04 -15.42 6.36
CA VAL A 121 -5.94 -14.82 5.02
C VAL A 121 -7.34 -14.38 4.62
N GLY A 122 -7.47 -13.21 4.02
CA GLY A 122 -8.76 -12.73 3.56
C GLY A 122 -8.67 -11.68 2.48
N PRO A 123 -9.79 -11.43 1.78
CA PRO A 123 -9.87 -10.33 0.84
C PRO A 123 -9.74 -9.00 1.57
N SER A 124 -9.07 -8.06 0.92
CA SER A 124 -8.95 -6.69 1.40
C SER A 124 -9.41 -5.71 0.35
N ALA A 125 -9.96 -4.59 0.80
CA ALA A 125 -10.31 -3.46 -0.03
C ALA A 125 -10.02 -2.17 0.72
N GLY A 126 -9.60 -1.14 -0.01
CA GLY A 126 -9.22 0.12 0.59
C GLY A 126 -9.39 1.30 -0.34
N VAL A 127 -9.25 2.46 0.26
CA VAL A 127 -9.21 3.76 -0.41
C VAL A 127 -8.01 4.53 0.11
N GLY A 128 -7.45 5.38 -0.71
CA GLY A 128 -6.34 6.21 -0.29
C GLY A 128 -6.09 7.36 -1.25
N ALA A 129 -5.03 8.08 -0.99
CA ALA A 129 -4.59 9.15 -1.86
C ALA A 129 -3.07 9.32 -1.79
N PHE A 130 -2.48 9.71 -2.91
CA PHE A 130 -1.15 10.28 -3.00
C PHE A 130 -1.25 11.81 -3.01
N TYR A 131 -0.30 12.45 -2.36
CA TYR A 131 -0.05 13.87 -2.50
C TYR A 131 1.40 14.05 -2.95
N TYR A 132 1.60 14.37 -4.21
CA TYR A 132 2.92 14.50 -4.81
C TYR A 132 3.64 15.74 -4.27
N LEU A 133 4.78 15.52 -3.66
CA LEU A 133 5.69 16.58 -3.19
C LEU A 133 6.61 17.03 -4.32
N THR A 134 7.08 16.07 -5.11
CA THR A 134 7.88 16.22 -6.33
C THR A 134 7.44 15.13 -7.32
N ASP A 135 8.01 15.08 -8.50
CA ASP A 135 7.74 14.04 -9.49
C ASP A 135 8.16 12.64 -9.00
N GLU A 136 9.11 12.57 -8.07
CA GLU A 136 9.64 11.31 -7.54
C GLU A 136 9.08 10.96 -6.15
N TRP A 137 8.55 11.92 -5.39
CA TRP A 137 8.14 11.72 -4.01
C TRP A 137 6.69 12.09 -3.76
N ALA A 138 5.97 11.22 -3.08
CA ALA A 138 4.61 11.50 -2.62
C ALA A 138 4.39 11.08 -1.16
N LEU A 139 3.58 11.85 -0.46
CA LEU A 139 2.90 11.39 0.75
C LEU A 139 1.76 10.47 0.34
N ARG A 140 1.55 9.41 1.10
CA ARG A 140 0.47 8.46 0.87
C ARG A 140 -0.33 8.23 2.15
N PHE A 141 -1.63 8.19 2.00
CA PHE A 141 -2.59 7.89 3.06
C PHE A 141 -3.52 6.78 2.58
N ASP A 142 -3.76 5.78 3.43
CA ASP A 142 -4.65 4.66 3.12
C ASP A 142 -5.57 4.33 4.28
N ALA A 143 -6.77 3.89 3.93
CA ALA A 143 -7.71 3.21 4.80
C ALA A 143 -8.10 1.89 4.14
N GLU A 144 -7.90 0.77 4.81
CA GLU A 144 -8.15 -0.57 4.29
C GLU A 144 -9.00 -1.38 5.26
N ALA A 145 -9.91 -2.19 4.73
CA ALA A 145 -10.64 -3.22 5.44
C ALA A 145 -10.24 -4.59 4.92
N THR A 146 -9.92 -5.52 5.81
CA THR A 146 -9.61 -6.92 5.51
C THR A 146 -10.63 -7.82 6.19
N LEU A 147 -11.24 -8.74 5.44
CA LEU A 147 -12.15 -9.75 5.99
C LEU A 147 -11.37 -11.02 6.28
N GLY A 148 -11.20 -11.38 7.54
CA GLY A 148 -10.63 -12.66 7.94
C GLY A 148 -11.59 -13.80 7.60
N LEU A 149 -11.10 -14.83 6.90
CA LEU A 149 -11.89 -15.99 6.47
C LEU A 149 -11.70 -17.20 7.40
N ASP A 150 -11.44 -17.00 8.67
CA ASP A 150 -11.40 -18.08 9.65
C ASP A 150 -12.80 -18.38 10.24
N THR A 151 -12.88 -19.31 11.19
CA THR A 151 -14.11 -19.80 11.84
C THR A 151 -15.03 -18.69 12.38
N HIS A 152 -14.49 -17.50 12.62
CA HIS A 152 -15.23 -16.28 12.91
C HIS A 152 -14.79 -15.20 11.93
N VAL A 153 -15.73 -14.78 11.06
CA VAL A 153 -15.50 -13.67 10.13
C VAL A 153 -15.25 -12.39 10.95
N GLU A 154 -14.00 -12.00 11.02
CA GLU A 154 -13.58 -10.77 11.69
C GLU A 154 -13.12 -9.75 10.65
N THR A 155 -13.59 -8.51 10.78
CA THR A 155 -13.09 -7.42 9.95
C THR A 155 -11.97 -6.71 10.66
N VAL A 156 -10.86 -6.51 9.97
CA VAL A 156 -9.72 -5.75 10.46
C VAL A 156 -9.60 -4.48 9.63
N TYR A 157 -9.67 -3.33 10.29
CA TYR A 157 -9.43 -2.04 9.65
C TYR A 157 -7.99 -1.61 9.88
N SER A 158 -7.36 -1.02 8.87
CA SER A 158 -6.06 -0.41 8.99
C SER A 158 -6.05 1.00 8.40
N LEU A 159 -5.35 1.90 9.07
CA LEU A 159 -5.02 3.24 8.57
C LEU A 159 -3.52 3.33 8.45
N SER A 160 -3.02 3.88 7.37
CA SER A 160 -1.60 4.10 7.20
C SER A 160 -1.29 5.47 6.60
N ALA A 161 -0.14 6.01 6.98
CA ALA A 161 0.42 7.22 6.40
C ALA A 161 1.91 7.01 6.18
N GLY A 162 2.42 7.42 5.03
CA GLY A 162 3.80 7.15 4.67
C GLY A 162 4.35 7.99 3.53
N LEU A 163 5.56 7.67 3.15
CA LEU A 163 6.28 8.30 2.05
C LEU A 163 6.53 7.25 0.97
N GLN A 164 6.35 7.66 -0.27
CA GLN A 164 6.50 6.84 -1.47
C GLN A 164 7.52 7.49 -2.40
N TYR A 165 8.37 6.67 -3.01
CA TYR A 165 9.34 7.07 -4.04
C TYR A 165 9.04 6.35 -5.34
N PHE A 166 9.00 7.08 -6.45
CA PHE A 166 8.76 6.58 -7.81
C PHE A 166 10.06 6.56 -8.60
N PHE A 167 10.31 5.51 -9.40
CA PHE A 167 11.55 5.31 -10.16
C PHE A 167 11.37 4.40 -11.39
#